data_da76539829a0401fe27c91a210571ad2
#
_entry.id   da76539829a0401fe27c91a210571ad2
#
_cell.length_a   1.000
_cell.length_b   1.000
_cell.length_c   1.000
_cell.angle_alpha   90.00
_cell.angle_beta   90.00
_cell.angle_gamma   90.00
#
_symmetry.space_group_name_H-M   'P 1'
#
loop_
_entity.id
_entity.type
_entity.pdbx_description
1 polymer ?
#
loop_
_entity_poly.entity_id
_entity_poly.type
_entity_poly.pdbx_seq_one_letter_code
_entity_poly.pdbx_strand_id
1 'polypeptide(L)'
;MRVLSSPSSGNGGVSTAMHNVLIVFAHPALERSRVNRRLIEAVSGIDGVLVHDLYEAYPDFDIDVPFEQRLVEAHEVVVFQHPLFWYSAPAILKQWQDLVLEHGWAYGHAGTALKSKWTLNAITAGGGEDSYRREGGNRFEIGELLAPFEATARLCRMVWLPPFVVHGTHRLGDAEIDAHAGDYRRLLIGLRDGAVDAAAARRWPRLNMDLAAVLGG
;
A
#
# COMPACT_ATOMS: atom_id res chain seq x y z
N MET A 1 16.17 -21.27 58.43
CA MET A 1 15.88 -21.92 57.15
C MET A 1 14.77 -21.10 56.47
N ARG A 2 15.16 -20.16 55.61
CA ARG A 2 14.24 -19.29 54.87
C ARG A 2 14.15 -19.84 53.44
N VAL A 3 12.96 -20.25 53.02
CA VAL A 3 12.64 -20.70 51.68
C VAL A 3 12.48 -19.46 50.82
N LEU A 4 13.33 -19.31 49.82
CA LEU A 4 13.24 -18.26 48.77
C LEU A 4 12.21 -18.68 47.74
N SER A 5 11.14 -17.95 47.63
CA SER A 5 10.14 -18.06 46.55
C SER A 5 10.70 -17.48 45.26
N SER A 6 10.60 -18.26 44.20
CA SER A 6 10.97 -17.89 42.83
C SER A 6 10.00 -16.82 42.27
N PRO A 7 10.48 -15.84 41.46
CA PRO A 7 9.58 -14.92 40.80
C PRO A 7 8.89 -15.58 39.62
N SER A 8 7.61 -15.36 39.49
CA SER A 8 6.75 -15.74 38.38
C SER A 8 7.25 -15.14 37.07
N SER A 9 7.37 -15.98 36.04
CA SER A 9 7.62 -15.61 34.66
C SER A 9 6.57 -14.63 34.15
N GLY A 10 6.98 -13.41 33.96
CA GLY A 10 6.18 -12.38 33.30
C GLY A 10 5.87 -12.79 31.85
N ASN A 11 4.61 -12.74 31.53
CA ASN A 11 4.07 -12.92 30.18
C ASN A 11 4.66 -11.81 29.29
N GLY A 12 5.59 -12.17 28.41
CA GLY A 12 6.15 -11.26 27.43
C GLY A 12 5.11 -10.88 26.38
N GLY A 13 4.35 -9.85 26.65
CA GLY A 13 3.55 -9.21 25.62
C GLY A 13 4.47 -8.73 24.52
N VAL A 14 4.32 -9.27 23.31
CA VAL A 14 4.98 -8.77 22.12
C VAL A 14 4.50 -7.35 21.94
N SER A 15 5.35 -6.36 22.23
CA SER A 15 5.12 -4.97 21.87
C SER A 15 5.16 -4.92 20.35
N THR A 16 4.02 -4.94 19.69
CA THR A 16 3.92 -4.67 18.27
C THR A 16 4.29 -3.20 18.08
N ALA A 17 5.45 -2.96 17.49
CA ALA A 17 5.86 -1.60 17.14
C ALA A 17 4.82 -1.04 16.16
N MET A 18 4.25 0.13 16.48
CA MET A 18 3.38 0.84 15.55
C MET A 18 4.22 1.37 14.40
N HIS A 19 3.75 1.18 13.17
CA HIS A 19 4.36 1.69 11.95
C HIS A 19 3.64 2.97 11.52
N ASN A 20 4.38 3.90 10.95
CA ASN A 20 3.79 4.99 10.19
C ASN A 20 3.53 4.53 8.75
N VAL A 21 2.34 4.80 8.24
CA VAL A 21 1.91 4.42 6.90
C VAL A 21 1.76 5.66 6.03
N LEU A 22 2.52 5.73 4.95
CA LEU A 22 2.39 6.76 3.92
C LEU A 22 1.59 6.21 2.75
N ILE A 23 0.51 6.88 2.40
CA ILE A 23 -0.23 6.64 1.16
C ILE A 23 0.22 7.69 0.14
N VAL A 24 1.06 7.28 -0.81
CA VAL A 24 1.38 8.07 -1.99
C VAL A 24 0.22 7.93 -2.97
N PHE A 25 -0.67 8.92 -2.94
CA PHE A 25 -1.92 8.89 -3.69
C PHE A 25 -1.79 9.65 -5.01
N ALA A 26 -2.31 9.07 -6.10
CA ALA A 26 -2.32 9.72 -7.40
C ALA A 26 -3.63 9.45 -8.15
N HIS A 27 -4.49 10.46 -8.26
CA HIS A 27 -5.69 10.41 -9.09
C HIS A 27 -5.93 11.75 -9.79
N PRO A 28 -5.87 11.83 -11.14
CA PRO A 28 -5.90 13.11 -11.87
C PRO A 28 -7.27 13.84 -11.83
N ALA A 29 -8.30 13.18 -11.34
CA ALA A 29 -9.67 13.75 -11.22
C ALA A 29 -10.41 13.05 -10.07
N LEU A 30 -9.91 13.23 -8.84
CA LEU A 30 -10.45 12.56 -7.63
C LEU A 30 -11.93 12.87 -7.43
N GLU A 31 -12.37 14.10 -7.73
CA GLU A 31 -13.76 14.54 -7.60
C GLU A 31 -14.75 13.71 -8.44
N ARG A 32 -14.26 13.05 -9.51
CA ARG A 32 -15.06 12.16 -10.37
C ARG A 32 -14.95 10.69 -9.98
N SER A 33 -14.06 10.34 -9.04
CA SER A 33 -13.82 8.96 -8.64
C SER A 33 -14.66 8.60 -7.43
N ARG A 34 -15.74 7.83 -7.62
CA ARG A 34 -16.57 7.34 -6.52
C ARG A 34 -15.77 6.44 -5.56
N VAL A 35 -15.00 5.52 -6.11
CA VAL A 35 -14.27 4.51 -5.33
C VAL A 35 -13.06 5.11 -4.63
N ASN A 36 -12.11 5.75 -5.37
CA ASN A 36 -10.89 6.28 -4.72
C ASN A 36 -11.24 7.33 -3.65
N ARG A 37 -12.23 8.20 -3.91
CA ARG A 37 -12.69 9.17 -2.90
C ARG A 37 -13.14 8.46 -1.63
N ARG A 38 -13.98 7.42 -1.73
CA ARG A 38 -14.49 6.67 -0.58
C ARG A 38 -13.38 5.92 0.17
N LEU A 39 -12.38 5.36 -0.57
CA LEU A 39 -11.21 4.74 0.06
C LEU A 39 -10.40 5.76 0.87
N ILE A 40 -10.14 6.95 0.32
CA ILE A 40 -9.41 8.02 1.01
C ILE A 40 -10.19 8.54 2.21
N GLU A 41 -11.50 8.80 2.07
CA GLU A 41 -12.36 9.21 3.17
C GLU A 41 -12.33 8.21 4.33
N ALA A 42 -12.33 6.91 4.04
CA ALA A 42 -12.32 5.86 5.07
C ALA A 42 -11.04 5.79 5.89
N VAL A 43 -9.92 6.28 5.35
CA VAL A 43 -8.60 6.22 6.01
C VAL A 43 -8.12 7.57 6.53
N SER A 44 -8.77 8.66 6.12
CA SER A 44 -8.48 10.00 6.63
C SER A 44 -8.69 10.06 8.13
N GLY A 45 -7.74 10.70 8.85
CA GLY A 45 -7.81 10.87 10.30
C GLY A 45 -7.47 9.61 11.12
N ILE A 46 -6.92 8.56 10.51
CA ILE A 46 -6.31 7.45 11.27
C ILE A 46 -4.94 7.91 11.75
N ASP A 47 -4.71 7.91 13.06
CA ASP A 47 -3.40 8.21 13.63
C ASP A 47 -2.33 7.25 13.06
N GLY A 48 -1.19 7.81 12.65
CA GLY A 48 -0.10 7.05 12.03
C GLY A 48 -0.34 6.68 10.55
N VAL A 49 -1.41 7.18 9.91
CA VAL A 49 -1.66 7.04 8.47
C VAL A 49 -1.72 8.41 7.81
N LEU A 50 -0.81 8.69 6.89
CA LEU A 50 -0.76 9.93 6.14
C LEU A 50 -1.16 9.70 4.69
N VAL A 51 -2.13 10.46 4.19
CA VAL A 51 -2.46 10.53 2.77
C VAL A 51 -1.73 11.73 2.15
N HIS A 52 -0.90 11.46 1.16
CA HIS A 52 -0.16 12.46 0.41
C HIS A 52 -0.61 12.43 -1.06
N ASP A 53 -1.43 13.42 -1.45
CA ASP A 53 -1.97 13.52 -2.81
C ASP A 53 -0.97 14.24 -3.71
N LEU A 54 -0.39 13.51 -4.65
CA LEU A 54 0.62 14.04 -5.57
C LEU A 54 0.06 15.09 -6.53
N TYR A 55 -1.20 14.96 -6.98
CA TYR A 55 -1.80 15.96 -7.86
C TYR A 55 -2.16 17.25 -7.14
N GLU A 56 -2.47 17.18 -5.84
CA GLU A 56 -2.68 18.38 -5.01
C GLU A 56 -1.36 19.06 -4.66
N ALA A 57 -0.35 18.26 -4.29
CA ALA A 57 0.96 18.77 -3.88
C ALA A 57 1.76 19.34 -5.07
N TYR A 58 1.64 18.72 -6.25
CA TYR A 58 2.45 19.04 -7.43
C TYR A 58 1.59 19.20 -8.69
N PRO A 59 0.72 20.21 -8.76
CA PRO A 59 -0.16 20.41 -9.93
C PRO A 59 0.61 20.65 -11.23
N ASP A 60 1.82 21.18 -11.14
CA ASP A 60 2.72 21.44 -12.28
C ASP A 60 3.77 20.33 -12.48
N PHE A 61 3.66 19.22 -11.75
CA PHE A 61 4.60 18.10 -11.81
C PHE A 61 6.05 18.45 -11.35
N ASP A 62 6.27 19.58 -10.70
CA ASP A 62 7.56 19.99 -10.14
C ASP A 62 7.73 19.39 -8.72
N ILE A 63 8.18 18.14 -8.67
CA ILE A 63 8.26 17.34 -7.45
C ILE A 63 9.46 17.78 -6.58
N ASP A 64 9.21 18.18 -5.34
CA ASP A 64 10.25 18.45 -4.33
C ASP A 64 10.87 17.15 -3.83
N VAL A 65 11.89 16.68 -4.54
CA VAL A 65 12.58 15.40 -4.25
C VAL A 65 13.08 15.32 -2.80
N PRO A 66 13.79 16.33 -2.25
CA PRO A 66 14.23 16.30 -0.84
C PRO A 66 13.07 16.21 0.15
N PHE A 67 11.93 16.84 -0.11
CA PHE A 67 10.75 16.72 0.73
C PHE A 67 10.17 15.30 0.68
N GLU A 68 9.98 14.74 -0.52
CA GLU A 68 9.44 13.41 -0.72
C GLU A 68 10.33 12.32 -0.09
N GLN A 69 11.65 12.45 -0.20
CA GLN A 69 12.60 11.54 0.42
C GLN A 69 12.47 11.54 1.95
N ARG A 70 12.42 12.73 2.58
CA ARG A 70 12.17 12.83 4.02
C ARG A 70 10.84 12.25 4.44
N LEU A 71 9.80 12.47 3.62
CA LEU A 71 8.48 11.93 3.87
C LEU A 71 8.51 10.39 3.87
N VAL A 72 9.14 9.79 2.88
CA VAL A 72 9.30 8.33 2.79
C VAL A 72 10.17 7.80 3.94
N GLU A 73 11.25 8.50 4.31
CA GLU A 73 12.12 8.07 5.42
C GLU A 73 11.37 7.98 6.75
N ALA A 74 10.42 8.89 6.98
CA ALA A 74 9.63 8.96 8.22
C ALA A 74 8.55 7.85 8.35
N HIS A 75 8.37 7.01 7.33
CA HIS A 75 7.31 6.00 7.30
C HIS A 75 7.88 4.61 7.03
N GLU A 76 7.41 3.60 7.76
CA GLU A 76 7.82 2.19 7.60
C GLU A 76 7.07 1.49 6.46
N VAL A 77 5.87 1.97 6.13
CA VAL A 77 5.02 1.39 5.10
C VAL A 77 4.69 2.44 4.05
N VAL A 78 4.90 2.12 2.77
CA VAL A 78 4.55 2.98 1.63
C VAL A 78 3.50 2.29 0.78
N VAL A 79 2.32 2.89 0.67
CA VAL A 79 1.21 2.40 -0.15
C VAL A 79 1.06 3.29 -1.37
N PHE A 80 1.21 2.73 -2.56
CA PHE A 80 0.91 3.43 -3.80
C PHE A 80 -0.56 3.27 -4.15
N GLN A 81 -1.37 4.30 -3.89
CA GLN A 81 -2.81 4.25 -4.19
C GLN A 81 -3.13 5.01 -5.48
N HIS A 82 -3.68 4.29 -6.47
CA HIS A 82 -3.98 4.87 -7.78
C HIS A 82 -5.01 4.07 -8.59
N PRO A 83 -5.68 4.67 -9.59
CA PRO A 83 -6.42 3.91 -10.59
C PRO A 83 -5.46 3.18 -11.53
N LEU A 84 -5.86 2.00 -12.01
CA LEU A 84 -5.14 1.27 -13.05
C LEU A 84 -5.46 1.86 -14.43
N PHE A 85 -4.85 3.00 -14.76
CA PHE A 85 -5.03 3.66 -16.04
C PHE A 85 -4.07 3.09 -17.09
N TRP A 86 -4.65 2.65 -18.20
CA TRP A 86 -3.87 2.06 -19.29
C TRP A 86 -2.91 0.98 -18.82
N TYR A 87 -3.41 0.10 -17.92
CA TYR A 87 -2.66 -1.02 -17.35
C TYR A 87 -1.45 -0.62 -16.49
N SER A 88 -1.39 0.63 -16.05
CA SER A 88 -0.30 1.20 -15.27
C SER A 88 -0.84 2.23 -14.26
N ALA A 89 0.01 3.16 -13.82
CA ALA A 89 -0.33 4.24 -12.91
C ALA A 89 -0.49 5.58 -13.64
N PRO A 90 -1.16 6.58 -13.02
CA PRO A 90 -1.13 7.95 -13.49
C PRO A 90 0.29 8.50 -13.65
N ALA A 91 0.49 9.38 -14.63
CA ALA A 91 1.82 9.87 -15.04
C ALA A 91 2.65 10.46 -13.88
N ILE A 92 2.02 11.22 -13.00
CA ILE A 92 2.72 11.84 -11.86
C ILE A 92 3.33 10.80 -10.91
N LEU A 93 2.70 9.63 -10.73
CA LEU A 93 3.26 8.58 -9.89
C LEU A 93 4.51 7.95 -10.52
N LYS A 94 4.54 7.80 -11.85
CA LYS A 94 5.75 7.36 -12.54
C LYS A 94 6.85 8.39 -12.45
N GLN A 95 6.53 9.67 -12.64
CA GLN A 95 7.48 10.78 -12.48
C GLN A 95 8.03 10.84 -11.05
N TRP A 96 7.17 10.65 -10.05
CA TRP A 96 7.58 10.57 -8.66
C TRP A 96 8.62 9.45 -8.45
N GLN A 97 8.35 8.25 -8.97
CA GLN A 97 9.30 7.13 -8.88
C GLN A 97 10.64 7.45 -9.56
N ASP A 98 10.61 8.07 -10.74
CA ASP A 98 11.81 8.37 -11.53
C ASP A 98 12.69 9.43 -10.87
N LEU A 99 12.10 10.40 -10.18
CA LEU A 99 12.82 11.49 -9.56
C LEU A 99 13.23 11.19 -8.11
N VAL A 100 12.32 10.62 -7.31
CA VAL A 100 12.53 10.43 -5.87
C VAL A 100 13.41 9.23 -5.58
N LEU A 101 13.30 8.15 -6.37
CA LEU A 101 14.05 6.91 -6.14
C LEU A 101 15.47 6.99 -6.73
N GLU A 102 16.30 7.89 -6.23
CA GLU A 102 17.64 8.15 -6.71
C GLU A 102 18.64 7.04 -6.37
N HIS A 103 19.61 6.85 -7.27
CA HIS A 103 20.77 6.00 -6.98
C HIS A 103 21.58 6.57 -5.81
N GLY A 104 21.97 5.71 -4.87
CA GLY A 104 22.71 6.12 -3.67
C GLY A 104 21.81 6.49 -2.48
N TRP A 105 20.50 6.73 -2.72
CA TRP A 105 19.51 6.90 -1.68
C TRP A 105 18.55 5.69 -1.61
N ALA A 106 17.79 5.43 -2.68
CA ALA A 106 16.82 4.33 -2.74
C ALA A 106 17.48 2.96 -3.00
N TYR A 107 18.47 2.92 -3.88
CA TYR A 107 19.13 1.70 -4.33
C TYR A 107 20.62 1.91 -4.62
N GLY A 108 21.29 0.84 -5.07
CA GLY A 108 22.73 0.84 -5.26
C GLY A 108 23.47 0.44 -3.96
N HIS A 109 24.80 0.56 -3.96
CA HIS A 109 25.63 0.09 -2.85
C HIS A 109 25.35 0.88 -1.55
N ALA A 110 25.26 2.19 -1.65
CA ALA A 110 25.03 3.09 -0.50
C ALA A 110 23.54 3.34 -0.22
N GLY A 111 22.64 3.16 -1.21
CA GLY A 111 21.22 3.46 -1.08
C GLY A 111 20.51 2.46 -0.18
N THR A 112 20.14 2.86 1.01
CA THR A 112 19.49 2.00 2.02
C THR A 112 18.22 2.58 2.63
N ALA A 113 17.79 3.77 2.18
CA ALA A 113 16.66 4.50 2.77
C ALA A 113 15.34 3.70 2.76
N LEU A 114 15.15 2.84 1.75
CA LEU A 114 13.94 2.03 1.60
C LEU A 114 14.09 0.58 2.10
N LYS A 115 15.30 0.19 2.51
CA LYS A 115 15.57 -1.19 2.92
C LYS A 115 14.65 -1.62 4.06
N SER A 116 13.99 -2.75 3.86
CA SER A 116 13.05 -3.38 4.81
C SER A 116 11.74 -2.63 5.04
N LYS A 117 11.52 -1.46 4.43
CA LYS A 117 10.19 -0.83 4.42
C LYS A 117 9.21 -1.70 3.65
N TRP A 118 7.96 -1.70 4.08
CA TRP A 118 6.92 -2.46 3.42
C TRP A 118 6.28 -1.62 2.32
N THR A 119 5.88 -2.28 1.22
CA THR A 119 5.17 -1.59 0.15
C THR A 119 4.15 -2.47 -0.54
N LEU A 120 3.07 -1.85 -0.99
CA LEU A 120 2.02 -2.46 -1.81
C LEU A 120 1.37 -1.41 -2.71
N ASN A 121 0.64 -1.88 -3.72
CA ASN A 121 -0.27 -1.03 -4.48
C ASN A 121 -1.71 -1.21 -3.97
N ALA A 122 -2.44 -0.11 -3.79
CA ALA A 122 -3.88 -0.09 -3.62
C ALA A 122 -4.50 0.46 -4.91
N ILE A 123 -5.08 -0.41 -5.73
CA ILE A 123 -5.53 -0.02 -7.07
C ILE A 123 -7.04 -0.17 -7.26
N THR A 124 -7.56 0.68 -8.13
CA THR A 124 -8.93 0.59 -8.62
C THR A 124 -8.91 0.31 -10.12
N ALA A 125 -9.72 -0.63 -10.58
CA ALA A 125 -9.78 -1.06 -11.98
C ALA A 125 -11.22 -0.99 -12.51
N GLY A 126 -11.41 -0.41 -13.70
CA GLY A 126 -12.72 -0.32 -14.35
C GLY A 126 -13.26 -1.68 -14.80
N GLY A 127 -12.39 -2.57 -15.26
CA GLY A 127 -12.73 -3.94 -15.63
C GLY A 127 -13.04 -4.81 -14.40
N GLY A 128 -13.95 -5.77 -14.60
CA GLY A 128 -14.24 -6.78 -13.58
C GLY A 128 -13.07 -7.74 -13.38
N GLU A 129 -13.08 -8.49 -12.28
CA GLU A 129 -12.02 -9.45 -11.94
C GLU A 129 -11.74 -10.45 -13.07
N ASP A 130 -12.78 -10.97 -13.71
CA ASP A 130 -12.63 -11.95 -14.81
C ASP A 130 -11.90 -11.38 -16.03
N SER A 131 -11.88 -10.04 -16.19
CA SER A 131 -11.12 -9.40 -17.27
C SER A 131 -9.61 -9.50 -17.09
N TYR A 132 -9.13 -9.61 -15.83
CA TYR A 132 -7.71 -9.67 -15.47
C TYR A 132 -7.25 -11.09 -15.18
N ARG A 133 -7.57 -12.00 -16.11
CA ARG A 133 -7.11 -13.39 -16.14
C ARG A 133 -6.48 -13.67 -17.50
N ARG A 134 -5.66 -14.72 -17.60
CA ARG A 134 -5.04 -15.11 -18.89
C ARG A 134 -6.06 -15.42 -19.97
N GLU A 135 -7.19 -15.97 -19.60
CA GLU A 135 -8.34 -16.28 -20.49
C GLU A 135 -9.33 -15.12 -20.58
N GLY A 136 -9.13 -14.06 -19.80
CA GLY A 136 -9.98 -12.87 -19.77
C GLY A 136 -9.69 -11.87 -20.90
N GLY A 137 -10.50 -10.84 -20.99
CA GLY A 137 -10.39 -9.84 -22.05
C GLY A 137 -9.04 -9.12 -22.09
N ASN A 138 -8.40 -8.89 -20.95
CA ASN A 138 -7.09 -8.22 -20.86
C ASN A 138 -5.90 -9.17 -21.04
N ARG A 139 -6.08 -10.49 -20.88
CA ARG A 139 -5.05 -11.54 -21.02
C ARG A 139 -3.85 -11.41 -20.08
N PHE A 140 -3.91 -10.50 -19.12
CA PHE A 140 -2.89 -10.27 -18.08
C PHE A 140 -3.56 -10.27 -16.71
N GLU A 141 -2.90 -10.88 -15.75
CA GLU A 141 -3.29 -10.79 -14.34
C GLU A 141 -2.81 -9.46 -13.73
N ILE A 142 -3.47 -9.01 -12.68
CA ILE A 142 -3.09 -7.76 -11.98
C ILE A 142 -1.62 -7.79 -11.52
N GLY A 143 -1.14 -8.94 -11.01
CA GLY A 143 0.26 -9.09 -10.59
C GLY A 143 1.25 -8.88 -11.74
N GLU A 144 0.91 -9.32 -12.96
CA GLU A 144 1.75 -9.11 -14.14
C GLU A 144 1.81 -7.62 -14.53
N LEU A 145 0.68 -6.90 -14.41
CA LEU A 145 0.61 -5.47 -14.69
C LEU A 145 1.35 -4.64 -13.63
N LEU A 146 1.46 -5.14 -12.41
CA LEU A 146 2.18 -4.50 -11.32
C LEU A 146 3.65 -4.95 -11.21
N ALA A 147 4.13 -5.82 -12.10
CA ALA A 147 5.52 -6.29 -12.13
C ALA A 147 6.57 -5.16 -12.10
N PRO A 148 6.38 -3.99 -12.74
CA PRO A 148 7.32 -2.86 -12.61
C PRO A 148 7.44 -2.33 -11.18
N PHE A 149 6.34 -2.27 -10.42
CA PHE A 149 6.34 -1.86 -9.01
C PHE A 149 7.04 -2.88 -8.13
N GLU A 150 6.77 -4.18 -8.34
CA GLU A 150 7.44 -5.26 -7.63
C GLU A 150 8.95 -5.26 -7.92
N ALA A 151 9.36 -5.07 -9.18
CA ALA A 151 10.76 -4.98 -9.56
C ALA A 151 11.46 -3.79 -8.88
N THR A 152 10.80 -2.63 -8.83
CA THR A 152 11.27 -1.44 -8.11
C THR A 152 11.42 -1.70 -6.62
N ALA A 153 10.42 -2.30 -5.99
CA ALA A 153 10.47 -2.66 -4.57
C ALA A 153 11.65 -3.61 -4.26
N ARG A 154 11.86 -4.62 -5.11
CA ARG A 154 12.99 -5.56 -4.98
C ARG A 154 14.35 -4.86 -5.13
N LEU A 155 14.49 -3.98 -6.13
CA LEU A 155 15.71 -3.20 -6.33
C LEU A 155 16.03 -2.34 -5.12
N CYS A 156 15.02 -1.72 -4.53
CA CYS A 156 15.12 -0.90 -3.32
C CYS A 156 15.17 -1.72 -2.01
N ARG A 157 15.17 -3.04 -2.09
CA ARG A 157 15.20 -3.96 -0.94
C ARG A 157 14.02 -3.78 0.04
N MET A 158 12.87 -3.37 -0.50
CA MET A 158 11.61 -3.29 0.24
C MET A 158 10.94 -4.67 0.37
N VAL A 159 10.05 -4.79 1.32
CA VAL A 159 9.16 -5.94 1.48
C VAL A 159 7.92 -5.71 0.64
N TRP A 160 7.84 -6.38 -0.51
CA TRP A 160 6.66 -6.32 -1.38
C TRP A 160 5.53 -7.18 -0.83
N LEU A 161 4.33 -6.59 -0.73
CA LEU A 161 3.09 -7.28 -0.42
C LEU A 161 2.17 -7.34 -1.65
N PRO A 162 1.29 -8.35 -1.74
CA PRO A 162 0.25 -8.37 -2.77
C PRO A 162 -0.60 -7.10 -2.76
N PRO A 163 -1.19 -6.69 -3.88
CA PRO A 163 -1.98 -5.48 -3.95
C PRO A 163 -3.32 -5.60 -3.20
N PHE A 164 -3.88 -4.47 -2.80
CA PHE A 164 -5.30 -4.29 -2.53
C PHE A 164 -5.99 -3.87 -3.83
N VAL A 165 -7.04 -4.56 -4.28
CA VAL A 165 -7.63 -4.32 -5.60
C VAL A 165 -9.14 -4.18 -5.53
N VAL A 166 -9.68 -3.09 -6.06
CA VAL A 166 -11.12 -2.90 -6.29
C VAL A 166 -11.41 -2.99 -7.77
N HIS A 167 -12.04 -4.07 -8.19
CA HIS A 167 -12.43 -4.31 -9.57
C HIS A 167 -13.82 -3.75 -9.90
N GLY A 168 -14.09 -3.51 -11.20
CA GLY A 168 -15.41 -3.19 -11.71
C GLY A 168 -15.99 -1.86 -11.23
N THR A 169 -15.16 -0.86 -10.98
CA THR A 169 -15.50 0.41 -10.32
C THR A 169 -16.70 1.15 -10.93
N HIS A 170 -16.99 0.93 -12.22
CA HIS A 170 -18.13 1.57 -12.90
C HIS A 170 -19.47 0.89 -12.61
N ARG A 171 -19.45 -0.32 -12.05
CA ARG A 171 -20.64 -1.15 -11.82
C ARG A 171 -21.00 -1.30 -10.34
N LEU A 172 -20.08 -0.96 -9.45
CA LEU A 172 -20.28 -1.11 -8.00
C LEU A 172 -21.36 -0.15 -7.50
N GLY A 173 -22.26 -0.68 -6.68
CA GLY A 173 -23.20 0.11 -5.86
C GLY A 173 -22.50 0.74 -4.64
N ASP A 174 -23.17 1.69 -3.99
CA ASP A 174 -22.57 2.40 -2.85
C ASP A 174 -22.23 1.46 -1.68
N ALA A 175 -23.10 0.47 -1.40
CA ALA A 175 -22.84 -0.50 -0.35
C ALA A 175 -21.60 -1.38 -0.62
N GLU A 176 -21.34 -1.73 -1.87
CA GLU A 176 -20.14 -2.49 -2.25
C GLU A 176 -18.88 -1.63 -2.13
N ILE A 177 -18.97 -0.36 -2.53
CA ILE A 177 -17.88 0.61 -2.35
C ILE A 177 -17.58 0.80 -0.87
N ASP A 178 -18.61 0.94 -0.02
CA ASP A 178 -18.44 1.07 1.44
C ASP A 178 -17.80 -0.18 2.07
N ALA A 179 -18.15 -1.37 1.60
CA ALA A 179 -17.53 -2.60 2.04
C ALA A 179 -16.02 -2.61 1.70
N HIS A 180 -15.65 -2.28 0.46
CA HIS A 180 -14.25 -2.15 0.06
C HIS A 180 -13.49 -1.07 0.86
N ALA A 181 -14.14 0.05 1.14
CA ALA A 181 -13.56 1.12 1.96
C ALA A 181 -13.33 0.67 3.42
N GLY A 182 -14.27 -0.10 3.97
CA GLY A 182 -14.12 -0.73 5.28
C GLY A 182 -12.97 -1.74 5.32
N ASP A 183 -12.82 -2.55 4.28
CA ASP A 183 -11.69 -3.49 4.16
C ASP A 183 -10.36 -2.77 4.02
N TYR A 184 -10.31 -1.71 3.22
CA TYR A 184 -9.11 -0.89 3.07
C TYR A 184 -8.70 -0.24 4.39
N ARG A 185 -9.67 0.32 5.13
CA ARG A 185 -9.44 0.86 6.48
C ARG A 185 -8.86 -0.18 7.42
N ARG A 186 -9.43 -1.39 7.45
CA ARG A 186 -8.93 -2.50 8.29
C ARG A 186 -7.51 -2.89 7.92
N LEU A 187 -7.21 -2.97 6.62
CA LEU A 187 -5.85 -3.27 6.13
C LEU A 187 -4.84 -2.23 6.63
N LEU A 188 -5.14 -0.92 6.48
CA LEU A 188 -4.22 0.14 6.87
C LEU A 188 -3.99 0.19 8.39
N ILE A 189 -5.04 -0.05 9.17
CA ILE A 189 -4.90 -0.22 10.62
C ILE A 189 -4.02 -1.42 10.94
N GLY A 190 -4.22 -2.56 10.27
CA GLY A 190 -3.41 -3.75 10.47
C GLY A 190 -1.93 -3.56 10.08
N LEU A 191 -1.65 -2.81 9.00
CA LEU A 191 -0.29 -2.43 8.61
C LEU A 191 0.36 -1.53 9.67
N ARG A 192 -0.36 -0.51 10.14
CA ARG A 192 0.10 0.39 11.20
C ARG A 192 0.40 -0.37 12.50
N ASP A 193 -0.46 -1.26 12.89
CA ASP A 193 -0.36 -2.00 14.16
C ASP A 193 0.59 -3.21 14.07
N GLY A 194 1.22 -3.45 12.90
CA GLY A 194 2.08 -4.60 12.70
C GLY A 194 1.36 -5.95 12.74
N ALA A 195 0.04 -5.95 12.51
CA ALA A 195 -0.80 -7.15 12.55
C ALA A 195 -0.82 -7.94 11.24
N VAL A 196 -0.25 -7.40 10.15
CA VAL A 196 -0.20 -8.10 8.86
C VAL A 196 0.88 -9.17 8.87
N ASP A 197 0.47 -10.43 8.64
CA ASP A 197 1.40 -11.52 8.36
C ASP A 197 1.81 -11.51 6.88
N ALA A 198 3.04 -11.09 6.58
CA ALA A 198 3.55 -11.03 5.23
C ALA A 198 3.65 -12.41 4.55
N ALA A 199 3.84 -13.49 5.31
CA ALA A 199 3.90 -14.85 4.76
C ALA A 199 2.49 -15.34 4.40
N ALA A 200 1.50 -15.08 5.25
CA ALA A 200 0.10 -15.38 4.97
C ALA A 200 -0.40 -14.53 3.81
N ALA A 201 -0.08 -13.23 3.78
CA ALA A 201 -0.46 -12.30 2.73
C ALA A 201 -0.03 -12.79 1.33
N ARG A 202 1.21 -13.28 1.19
CA ARG A 202 1.77 -13.75 -0.09
C ARG A 202 1.14 -15.03 -0.63
N ARG A 203 0.25 -15.68 0.12
CA ARG A 203 -0.53 -16.84 -0.38
C ARG A 203 -1.67 -16.40 -1.30
N TRP A 204 -2.03 -15.12 -1.28
CA TRP A 204 -3.15 -14.56 -2.02
C TRP A 204 -2.66 -13.65 -3.15
N PRO A 205 -3.28 -13.65 -4.32
CA PRO A 205 -2.92 -12.74 -5.40
C PRO A 205 -3.27 -11.27 -5.09
N ARG A 206 -4.14 -11.04 -4.09
CA ARG A 206 -4.47 -9.71 -3.54
C ARG A 206 -4.90 -9.82 -2.08
N LEU A 207 -4.61 -8.79 -1.28
CA LEU A 207 -4.82 -8.79 0.17
C LEU A 207 -6.30 -8.88 0.57
N ASN A 208 -7.19 -8.30 -0.21
CA ASN A 208 -8.63 -8.29 0.08
C ASN A 208 -9.38 -9.52 -0.46
N MET A 209 -8.70 -10.61 -0.79
CA MET A 209 -9.36 -11.91 -0.99
C MET A 209 -9.71 -12.59 0.32
N ASP A 210 -8.82 -12.51 1.30
CA ASP A 210 -9.03 -13.03 2.65
C ASP A 210 -8.29 -12.14 3.66
N LEU A 211 -8.91 -11.00 3.94
CA LEU A 211 -8.31 -10.00 4.84
C LEU A 211 -8.18 -10.52 6.28
N ALA A 212 -9.06 -11.42 6.72
CA ALA A 212 -8.97 -12.01 8.06
C ALA A 212 -7.70 -12.86 8.18
N ALA A 213 -7.43 -13.73 7.21
CA ALA A 213 -6.20 -14.53 7.19
C ALA A 213 -4.93 -13.66 7.07
N VAL A 214 -5.00 -12.51 6.38
CA VAL A 214 -3.88 -11.56 6.24
C VAL A 214 -3.58 -10.83 7.55
N LEU A 215 -4.61 -10.55 8.35
CA LEU A 215 -4.50 -9.81 9.62
C LEU A 215 -4.30 -10.70 10.86
N GLY A 216 -4.07 -12.01 10.67
CA GLY A 216 -3.80 -12.92 11.77
C GLY A 216 -5.00 -13.15 12.69
N GLY A 217 -6.22 -13.11 12.09
CA GLY A 217 -7.52 -13.24 12.79
C GLY A 217 -7.80 -14.61 13.38
#